data_641d8abd67c074b3454bcb172caa9681
#
_entry.id   641d8abd67c074b3454bcb172caa9681
#
_cell.length_a   1.000
_cell.length_b   1.000
_cell.length_c   1.000
_cell.angle_alpha   90.00
_cell.angle_beta   90.00
_cell.angle_gamma   90.00
#
_symmetry.space_group_name_H-M   'P 1'
#
loop_
_entity.id
_entity.type
_entity.pdbx_description
1 polymer ?
#
loop_
_entity_poly.entity_id
_entity_poly.type
_entity_poly.pdbx_seq_one_letter_code
_entity_poly.pdbx_strand_id
1 'polypeptide(L)'
;MEFRSVIDLAALAEHLDVPQGFMEVGDKRIPMRQWTPDKLASVADIARQSVIPGEPLAITGVAPSWVLGTITAAVYPERTMFYVPAVDMAFNVERLPAGDIAPEGEIRFTVTEHPGAAAVDFMSDDPSKPFDHGPHNYDYANITRVRIPKVSPGTRVLLSGRGAFPVALSIETGYIALGCSVWMRYQNETAYTCVRPDAGSALGDRLTIQQ
;
A
#
# COMPACT_ATOMS: atom_id res chain seq x y z
N MET A 1 -7.36 21.27 -5.93
CA MET A 1 -6.13 20.87 -6.66
C MET A 1 -6.55 20.11 -7.91
N GLU A 2 -5.96 20.39 -9.08
CA GLU A 2 -6.34 19.74 -10.35
C GLU A 2 -5.19 18.85 -10.81
N PHE A 3 -5.49 17.57 -11.05
CA PHE A 3 -4.54 16.59 -11.54
C PHE A 3 -4.94 16.13 -12.93
N ARG A 4 -3.99 15.96 -13.84
CA ARG A 4 -4.25 15.44 -15.19
C ARG A 4 -4.19 13.92 -15.26
N SER A 5 -3.40 13.31 -14.38
CA SER A 5 -3.24 11.87 -14.26
C SER A 5 -3.90 11.44 -12.94
N VAL A 6 -5.08 10.81 -13.02
CA VAL A 6 -5.89 10.45 -11.85
C VAL A 6 -6.45 9.04 -12.01
N ILE A 7 -6.37 8.25 -10.94
CA ILE A 7 -7.16 7.03 -10.76
C ILE A 7 -8.17 7.26 -9.66
N ASP A 8 -9.44 7.30 -10.03
CA ASP A 8 -10.56 7.23 -9.10
C ASP A 8 -10.91 5.77 -8.85
N LEU A 9 -10.74 5.31 -7.60
CA LEU A 9 -10.93 3.92 -7.22
C LEU A 9 -12.40 3.48 -7.30
N ALA A 10 -13.36 4.40 -7.19
CA ALA A 10 -14.77 4.07 -7.36
C ALA A 10 -15.08 3.81 -8.84
N ALA A 11 -14.62 4.70 -9.72
CA ALA A 11 -14.77 4.54 -11.17
C ALA A 11 -14.00 3.29 -11.67
N LEU A 12 -12.80 3.04 -11.15
CA LEU A 12 -12.02 1.84 -11.47
C LEU A 12 -12.77 0.56 -11.06
N ALA A 13 -13.39 0.56 -9.88
CA ALA A 13 -14.16 -0.57 -9.40
C ALA A 13 -15.39 -0.84 -10.28
N GLU A 14 -16.06 0.20 -10.76
CA GLU A 14 -17.17 0.07 -11.71
C GLU A 14 -16.70 -0.48 -13.05
N HIS A 15 -15.62 0.06 -13.60
CA HIS A 15 -15.04 -0.39 -14.86
C HIS A 15 -14.63 -1.86 -14.85
N LEU A 16 -14.17 -2.36 -13.70
CA LEU A 16 -13.73 -3.75 -13.52
C LEU A 16 -14.83 -4.69 -12.99
N ASP A 17 -16.08 -4.22 -12.93
CA ASP A 17 -17.21 -4.99 -12.38
C ASP A 17 -16.92 -5.55 -10.97
N VAL A 18 -16.29 -4.73 -10.11
CA VAL A 18 -16.04 -5.11 -8.72
C VAL A 18 -17.34 -5.01 -7.93
N PRO A 19 -17.83 -6.12 -7.36
CA PRO A 19 -19.13 -6.12 -6.68
C PRO A 19 -19.17 -5.15 -5.51
N GLN A 20 -20.33 -4.55 -5.30
CA GLN A 20 -20.60 -3.80 -4.09
C GLN A 20 -20.96 -4.76 -2.97
N GLY A 21 -20.38 -4.56 -1.82
CA GLY A 21 -20.62 -5.32 -0.60
C GLY A 21 -20.67 -4.39 0.61
N PHE A 22 -20.48 -4.98 1.78
CA PHE A 22 -20.48 -4.25 3.04
C PHE A 22 -19.38 -4.77 3.94
N MET A 23 -18.81 -3.86 4.73
CA MET A 23 -17.94 -4.19 5.86
C MET A 23 -18.73 -3.91 7.14
N GLU A 24 -18.70 -4.84 8.07
CA GLU A 24 -19.27 -4.64 9.41
C GLU A 24 -18.21 -4.06 10.33
N VAL A 25 -18.51 -2.90 10.93
CA VAL A 25 -17.66 -2.24 11.92
C VAL A 25 -18.52 -1.94 13.14
N GLY A 26 -18.42 -2.77 14.16
CA GLY A 26 -19.39 -2.79 15.27
C GLY A 26 -20.80 -3.02 14.75
N ASP A 27 -21.73 -2.14 15.08
CA ASP A 27 -23.13 -2.21 14.64
C ASP A 27 -23.40 -1.53 13.29
N LYS A 28 -22.35 -1.03 12.62
CA LYS A 28 -22.50 -0.30 11.35
C LYS A 28 -22.12 -1.18 10.16
N ARG A 29 -22.98 -1.15 9.11
CA ARG A 29 -22.67 -1.70 7.79
C ARG A 29 -22.19 -0.55 6.90
N ILE A 30 -20.91 -0.60 6.52
CA ILE A 30 -20.27 0.39 5.66
C ILE A 30 -20.20 -0.18 4.24
N PRO A 31 -20.82 0.49 3.23
CA PRO A 31 -20.69 0.06 1.84
C PRO A 31 -19.22 0.07 1.40
N MET A 32 -18.78 -1.00 0.75
CA MET A 32 -17.44 -1.08 0.18
C MET A 32 -17.43 -1.97 -1.06
N ARG A 33 -16.44 -1.77 -1.93
CA ARG A 33 -16.20 -2.67 -3.07
C ARG A 33 -15.48 -3.94 -2.62
N GLN A 34 -15.94 -5.08 -3.10
CA GLN A 34 -15.35 -6.41 -2.82
C GLN A 34 -14.28 -6.74 -3.85
N TRP A 35 -13.13 -6.13 -3.69
CA TRP A 35 -11.99 -6.40 -4.53
C TRP A 35 -11.49 -7.84 -4.36
N THR A 36 -11.07 -8.46 -5.46
CA THR A 36 -10.48 -9.80 -5.48
C THR A 36 -9.12 -9.79 -6.19
N PRO A 37 -8.18 -10.67 -5.81
CA PRO A 37 -6.82 -10.67 -6.36
C PRO A 37 -6.72 -10.88 -7.86
N ASP A 38 -7.68 -11.55 -8.49
CA ASP A 38 -7.76 -11.75 -9.94
C ASP A 38 -7.92 -10.44 -10.74
N LYS A 39 -8.39 -9.37 -10.10
CA LYS A 39 -8.50 -8.05 -10.72
C LYS A 39 -7.18 -7.30 -10.81
N LEU A 40 -6.13 -7.72 -10.09
CA LEU A 40 -4.90 -6.94 -9.96
C LEU A 40 -4.12 -6.76 -11.27
N ALA A 41 -4.16 -7.73 -12.17
CA ALA A 41 -3.54 -7.57 -13.49
C ALA A 41 -4.17 -6.41 -14.26
N SER A 42 -5.51 -6.36 -14.31
CA SER A 42 -6.26 -5.27 -14.96
C SER A 42 -6.04 -3.92 -14.26
N VAL A 43 -6.00 -3.90 -12.93
CA VAL A 43 -5.66 -2.70 -12.14
C VAL A 43 -4.29 -2.16 -12.55
N ALA A 44 -3.28 -3.03 -12.64
CA ALA A 44 -1.92 -2.64 -13.03
C ALA A 44 -1.86 -2.09 -14.46
N ASP A 45 -2.58 -2.70 -15.41
CA ASP A 45 -2.61 -2.25 -16.79
C ASP A 45 -3.28 -0.88 -16.93
N ILE A 46 -4.40 -0.67 -16.27
CA ILE A 46 -5.08 0.64 -16.24
C ILE A 46 -4.18 1.69 -15.58
N ALA A 47 -3.50 1.34 -14.49
CA ALA A 47 -2.58 2.25 -13.84
C ALA A 47 -1.46 2.72 -14.79
N ARG A 48 -0.82 1.81 -15.53
CA ARG A 48 0.21 2.15 -16.52
C ARG A 48 -0.32 3.05 -17.64
N GLN A 49 -1.55 2.80 -18.10
CA GLN A 49 -2.20 3.60 -19.15
C GLN A 49 -2.61 4.99 -18.66
N SER A 50 -2.81 5.16 -17.35
CA SER A 50 -3.21 6.44 -16.74
C SER A 50 -2.03 7.37 -16.48
N VAL A 51 -0.79 6.91 -16.61
CA VAL A 51 0.40 7.72 -16.38
C VAL A 51 0.62 8.68 -17.53
N ILE A 52 0.82 9.95 -17.20
CA ILE A 52 1.32 10.97 -18.12
C ILE A 52 2.80 11.20 -17.76
N PRO A 53 3.74 10.99 -18.70
CA PRO A 53 5.16 11.14 -18.40
C PRO A 53 5.51 12.49 -17.79
N GLY A 54 6.23 12.47 -16.66
CA GLY A 54 6.64 13.68 -15.93
C GLY A 54 5.59 14.26 -14.98
N GLU A 55 4.37 13.71 -14.96
CA GLU A 55 3.33 14.13 -14.03
C GLU A 55 3.10 13.06 -12.93
N PRO A 56 2.81 13.46 -11.70
CA PRO A 56 2.46 12.48 -10.66
C PRO A 56 1.09 11.87 -10.94
N LEU A 57 0.96 10.56 -10.70
CA LEU A 57 -0.33 9.88 -10.72
C LEU A 57 -1.04 10.09 -9.37
N ALA A 58 -2.17 10.77 -9.39
CA ALA A 58 -3.02 10.92 -8.22
C ALA A 58 -3.96 9.70 -8.07
N ILE A 59 -4.04 9.14 -6.88
CA ILE A 59 -4.96 8.06 -6.52
C ILE A 59 -5.98 8.63 -5.54
N THR A 60 -7.27 8.44 -5.80
CA THR A 60 -8.34 8.92 -4.92
C THR A 60 -9.36 7.85 -4.65
N GLY A 61 -10.05 7.95 -3.51
CA GLY A 61 -11.06 6.99 -3.07
C GLY A 61 -10.52 5.96 -2.08
N VAL A 62 -11.27 4.88 -1.87
CA VAL A 62 -10.98 3.85 -0.86
C VAL A 62 -10.92 2.47 -1.51
N ALA A 63 -9.84 1.77 -1.27
CA ALA A 63 -9.66 0.37 -1.63
C ALA A 63 -8.73 -0.33 -0.60
N PRO A 64 -8.67 -1.66 -0.59
CA PRO A 64 -7.66 -2.37 0.20
C PRO A 64 -6.24 -1.94 -0.16
N SER A 65 -5.32 -1.96 0.82
CA SER A 65 -3.93 -1.55 0.64
C SER A 65 -3.22 -2.29 -0.50
N TRP A 66 -3.53 -3.57 -0.71
CA TRP A 66 -2.95 -4.37 -1.79
C TRP A 66 -3.43 -3.95 -3.20
N VAL A 67 -4.62 -3.36 -3.35
CA VAL A 67 -5.06 -2.72 -4.61
C VAL A 67 -4.25 -1.44 -4.86
N LEU A 68 -4.13 -0.59 -3.84
CA LEU A 68 -3.33 0.63 -3.89
C LEU A 68 -1.86 0.34 -4.18
N GLY A 69 -1.29 -0.66 -3.50
CA GLY A 69 0.07 -1.12 -3.72
C GLY A 69 0.29 -1.62 -5.15
N THR A 70 -0.67 -2.36 -5.71
CA THR A 70 -0.59 -2.78 -7.12
C THR A 70 -0.50 -1.57 -8.07
N ILE A 71 -1.28 -0.51 -7.84
CA ILE A 71 -1.22 0.71 -8.66
C ILE A 71 0.18 1.33 -8.53
N THR A 72 0.66 1.54 -7.30
CA THR A 72 1.97 2.15 -7.04
C THR A 72 3.10 1.33 -7.64
N ALA A 73 3.09 0.01 -7.46
CA ALA A 73 4.10 -0.90 -8.03
C ALA A 73 4.08 -0.92 -9.56
N ALA A 74 2.90 -0.84 -10.19
CA ALA A 74 2.74 -0.90 -11.64
C ALA A 74 3.31 0.32 -12.35
N VAL A 75 3.27 1.49 -11.71
CA VAL A 75 3.73 2.75 -12.31
C VAL A 75 5.13 3.15 -11.86
N TYR A 76 5.74 2.40 -10.90
CA TYR A 76 7.11 2.68 -10.48
C TYR A 76 8.10 2.68 -11.68
N PRO A 77 9.02 3.66 -11.84
CA PRO A 77 9.45 4.64 -10.84
C PRO A 77 8.73 6.00 -10.86
N GLU A 78 7.61 6.11 -11.55
CA GLU A 78 6.84 7.36 -11.60
C GLU A 78 6.33 7.77 -10.21
N ARG A 79 6.09 9.06 -10.04
CA ARG A 79 5.60 9.59 -8.76
C ARG A 79 4.12 9.30 -8.62
N THR A 80 3.74 8.82 -7.43
CA THR A 80 2.33 8.65 -7.06
C THR A 80 1.99 9.55 -5.89
N MET A 81 0.71 9.93 -5.80
CA MET A 81 0.16 10.74 -4.72
C MET A 81 -1.18 10.15 -4.29
N PHE A 82 -1.46 10.18 -3.01
CA PHE A 82 -2.79 9.85 -2.50
C PHE A 82 -3.57 11.15 -2.25
N TYR A 83 -4.65 11.37 -2.98
CA TYR A 83 -5.46 12.59 -2.89
C TYR A 83 -6.75 12.33 -2.11
N VAL A 84 -7.03 13.19 -1.14
CA VAL A 84 -8.23 13.17 -0.30
C VAL A 84 -9.10 14.37 -0.63
N PRO A 85 -10.11 14.23 -1.52
CA PRO A 85 -10.93 15.35 -2.00
C PRO A 85 -11.65 16.10 -0.88
N ALA A 86 -12.12 15.39 0.15
CA ALA A 86 -12.90 15.97 1.25
C ALA A 86 -12.17 17.10 2.01
N VAL A 87 -10.84 17.09 1.99
CA VAL A 87 -9.98 18.09 2.66
C VAL A 87 -9.03 18.80 1.69
N ASP A 88 -9.17 18.56 0.40
CA ASP A 88 -8.30 19.07 -0.68
C ASP A 88 -6.80 18.90 -0.39
N MET A 89 -6.43 17.73 0.14
CA MET A 89 -5.04 17.41 0.48
C MET A 89 -4.52 16.26 -0.37
N ALA A 90 -3.25 16.39 -0.79
CA ALA A 90 -2.51 15.35 -1.48
C ALA A 90 -1.25 14.97 -0.69
N PHE A 91 -1.01 13.67 -0.59
CA PHE A 91 0.13 13.09 0.11
C PHE A 91 1.01 12.38 -0.90
N ASN A 92 2.27 12.79 -1.03
CA ASN A 92 3.23 12.11 -1.89
C ASN A 92 3.48 10.68 -1.37
N VAL A 93 3.56 9.72 -2.27
CA VAL A 93 4.13 8.42 -1.94
C VAL A 93 5.65 8.53 -2.10
N GLU A 94 6.37 8.47 -0.99
CA GLU A 94 7.81 8.68 -0.94
C GLU A 94 8.58 7.37 -1.10
N ARG A 95 9.73 7.44 -1.72
CA ARG A 95 10.68 6.31 -1.76
C ARG A 95 11.51 6.34 -0.49
N LEU A 96 11.15 5.52 0.50
CA LEU A 96 11.87 5.47 1.76
C LEU A 96 13.19 4.70 1.62
N PRO A 97 14.31 5.27 2.07
CA PRO A 97 15.59 4.58 2.04
C PRO A 97 15.66 3.50 3.14
N ALA A 98 16.34 2.40 2.85
CA ALA A 98 16.67 1.41 3.86
C ALA A 98 17.78 1.92 4.79
N GLY A 99 17.69 1.58 6.08
CA GLY A 99 18.65 2.03 7.05
C GLY A 99 18.45 1.44 8.44
N ASP A 100 19.20 1.94 9.39
CA ASP A 100 19.00 1.59 10.78
C ASP A 100 17.75 2.31 11.29
N ILE A 101 16.85 1.55 11.91
CA ILE A 101 15.59 2.03 12.40
C ILE A 101 15.85 2.79 13.70
N ALA A 102 15.34 4.02 13.79
CA ALA A 102 15.35 4.75 15.05
C ALA A 102 14.43 4.05 16.07
N PRO A 103 14.92 3.68 17.25
CA PRO A 103 14.10 2.98 18.26
C PRO A 103 12.85 3.77 18.70
N GLU A 104 12.92 5.08 18.60
CA GLU A 104 11.86 6.04 19.05
C GLU A 104 11.15 6.67 17.83
N GLY A 105 11.25 6.06 16.65
CA GLY A 105 10.56 6.57 15.47
C GLY A 105 9.04 6.48 15.59
N GLU A 106 8.33 7.43 14.99
CA GLU A 106 6.86 7.44 14.93
C GLU A 106 6.31 6.20 14.21
N ILE A 107 7.11 5.56 13.34
CA ILE A 107 6.79 4.29 12.71
C ILE A 107 7.67 3.21 13.33
N ARG A 108 7.05 2.24 13.97
CA ARG A 108 7.70 1.06 14.52
C ARG A 108 7.66 -0.08 13.52
N PHE A 109 8.76 -0.81 13.41
CA PHE A 109 8.86 -1.96 12.55
C PHE A 109 9.21 -3.22 13.35
N THR A 110 8.59 -4.32 12.99
CA THR A 110 8.98 -5.66 13.42
C THR A 110 9.33 -6.47 12.18
N VAL A 111 10.50 -7.12 12.19
CA VAL A 111 10.96 -7.95 11.08
C VAL A 111 11.10 -9.37 11.54
N THR A 112 10.51 -10.31 10.80
CA THR A 112 10.66 -11.74 11.02
C THR A 112 11.23 -12.37 9.74
N GLU A 113 12.40 -12.95 9.86
CA GLU A 113 13.07 -13.63 8.74
C GLU A 113 12.45 -15.01 8.49
N HIS A 114 12.22 -15.31 7.23
CA HIS A 114 11.78 -16.62 6.73
C HIS A 114 12.70 -17.07 5.59
N PRO A 115 12.78 -18.35 5.27
CA PRO A 115 13.53 -18.83 4.12
C PRO A 115 13.06 -18.16 2.81
N GLY A 116 13.90 -17.29 2.23
CA GLY A 116 13.63 -16.55 1.00
C GLY A 116 12.63 -15.39 1.11
N ALA A 117 12.21 -15.04 2.34
CA ALA A 117 11.29 -13.92 2.58
C ALA A 117 11.61 -13.19 3.89
N ALA A 118 11.13 -11.97 4.01
CA ALA A 118 11.12 -11.20 5.25
C ALA A 118 9.72 -10.66 5.50
N ALA A 119 9.09 -11.05 6.60
CA ALA A 119 7.85 -10.43 7.03
C ALA A 119 8.17 -9.12 7.76
N VAL A 120 7.61 -8.03 7.26
CA VAL A 120 7.78 -6.69 7.80
C VAL A 120 6.43 -6.18 8.24
N ASP A 121 6.26 -6.07 9.55
CA ASP A 121 5.08 -5.45 10.15
C ASP A 121 5.42 -4.03 10.58
N PHE A 122 4.55 -3.08 10.26
CA PHE A 122 4.74 -1.68 10.65
C PHE A 122 3.54 -1.14 11.42
N MET A 123 3.79 -0.20 12.32
CA MET A 123 2.77 0.49 13.08
C MET A 123 3.10 1.97 13.15
N SER A 124 2.24 2.80 12.55
CA SER A 124 2.34 4.26 12.59
C SER A 124 1.33 4.90 13.55
N ASP A 125 0.49 4.10 14.21
CA ASP A 125 -0.53 4.58 15.12
C ASP A 125 -0.03 4.57 16.56
N ASP A 126 -0.50 5.52 17.36
CA ASP A 126 -0.36 5.46 18.80
C ASP A 126 -1.25 4.32 19.36
N PRO A 127 -0.68 3.23 19.91
CA PRO A 127 -1.47 2.10 20.40
C PRO A 127 -2.37 2.47 21.58
N SER A 128 -2.14 3.61 22.22
CA SER A 128 -2.98 4.13 23.30
C SER A 128 -4.26 4.81 22.79
N LYS A 129 -4.35 5.05 21.47
CA LYS A 129 -5.51 5.67 20.82
C LYS A 129 -6.10 4.72 19.79
N PRO A 130 -6.83 3.67 20.24
CA PRO A 130 -7.47 2.75 19.29
C PRO A 130 -8.50 3.52 18.46
N PHE A 131 -8.27 3.57 17.15
CA PHE A 131 -9.27 3.96 16.16
C PHE A 131 -9.81 5.41 16.19
N ASP A 132 -9.03 6.37 16.58
CA ASP A 132 -9.34 7.74 16.19
C ASP A 132 -8.96 7.90 14.71
N HIS A 133 -9.96 7.66 13.84
CA HIS A 133 -9.82 7.41 12.41
C HIS A 133 -9.59 8.71 11.61
N GLY A 134 -8.68 9.54 12.06
CA GLY A 134 -8.23 10.65 11.24
C GLY A 134 -6.90 10.34 10.56
N PRO A 135 -6.62 10.90 9.39
CA PRO A 135 -5.28 10.91 8.79
C PRO A 135 -4.26 11.67 9.65
N HIS A 136 -4.58 11.97 10.89
CA HIS A 136 -3.97 12.98 11.74
C HIS A 136 -2.95 12.44 12.76
N ASN A 137 -2.75 11.13 12.87
CA ASN A 137 -1.89 10.56 13.90
C ASN A 137 -0.43 10.41 13.46
N TYR A 138 -0.12 10.73 12.21
CA TYR A 138 1.24 10.77 11.70
C TYR A 138 1.50 12.13 11.07
N ASP A 139 2.51 12.85 11.55
CA ASP A 139 3.00 14.05 10.87
C ASP A 139 3.68 13.63 9.56
N TYR A 140 2.89 13.56 8.49
CA TYR A 140 3.35 13.13 7.18
C TYR A 140 4.49 13.99 6.64
N ALA A 141 4.69 15.21 7.14
CA ALA A 141 5.84 16.04 6.81
C ALA A 141 7.17 15.37 7.17
N ASN A 142 7.16 14.44 8.11
CA ASN A 142 8.33 13.70 8.54
C ASN A 142 8.58 12.38 7.79
N ILE A 143 7.71 11.97 6.86
CA ILE A 143 7.84 10.68 6.15
C ILE A 143 9.21 10.49 5.50
N THR A 144 9.80 11.53 4.97
CA THR A 144 11.13 11.47 4.32
C THR A 144 12.28 11.15 5.28
N ARG A 145 12.07 11.28 6.59
CA ARG A 145 13.04 10.92 7.63
C ARG A 145 12.97 9.45 8.02
N VAL A 146 11.89 8.77 7.66
CA VAL A 146 11.69 7.36 7.97
C VAL A 146 12.70 6.51 7.20
N ARG A 147 13.22 5.48 7.86
CA ARG A 147 14.06 4.44 7.26
C ARG A 147 13.32 3.12 7.37
N ILE A 148 13.24 2.39 6.27
CA ILE A 148 12.69 1.03 6.29
C ILE A 148 13.76 0.03 6.72
N PRO A 149 13.38 -1.10 7.35
CA PRO A 149 14.31 -2.16 7.69
C PRO A 149 15.12 -2.62 6.48
N LYS A 150 16.42 -2.89 6.71
CA LYS A 150 17.28 -3.45 5.69
C LYS A 150 16.86 -4.89 5.39
N VAL A 151 16.69 -5.22 4.13
CA VAL A 151 16.56 -6.59 3.62
C VAL A 151 17.49 -6.76 2.43
N SER A 152 17.88 -7.99 2.14
CA SER A 152 18.72 -8.26 0.96
C SER A 152 17.95 -7.94 -0.33
N PRO A 153 18.60 -7.37 -1.36
CA PRO A 153 18.00 -7.18 -2.66
C PRO A 153 17.42 -8.50 -3.22
N GLY A 154 16.27 -8.43 -3.85
CA GLY A 154 15.58 -9.62 -4.39
C GLY A 154 14.84 -10.46 -3.36
N THR A 155 14.88 -10.10 -2.08
CA THR A 155 14.06 -10.74 -1.04
C THR A 155 12.58 -10.54 -1.32
N ARG A 156 11.78 -11.56 -1.02
CA ARG A 156 10.32 -11.43 -0.97
C ARG A 156 9.92 -10.72 0.33
N VAL A 157 9.35 -9.53 0.22
CA VAL A 157 8.89 -8.75 1.39
C VAL A 157 7.40 -8.98 1.60
N LEU A 158 7.03 -9.43 2.79
CA LEU A 158 5.66 -9.68 3.22
C LEU A 158 5.26 -8.53 4.15
N LEU A 159 4.60 -7.52 3.55
CA LEU A 159 4.29 -6.27 4.23
C LEU A 159 2.92 -6.34 4.90
N SER A 160 2.89 -6.10 6.20
CA SER A 160 1.67 -5.92 6.97
C SER A 160 1.82 -4.71 7.90
N GLY A 161 0.72 -4.23 8.46
CA GLY A 161 0.80 -3.18 9.46
C GLY A 161 -0.44 -2.31 9.55
N ARG A 162 -0.33 -1.32 10.43
CA ARG A 162 -1.37 -0.30 10.67
C ARG A 162 -0.80 1.07 10.43
N GLY A 163 -1.50 1.86 9.62
CA GLY A 163 -1.15 3.24 9.34
C GLY A 163 -1.93 3.79 8.17
N ALA A 164 -1.76 5.07 7.91
CA ALA A 164 -2.36 5.72 6.76
C ALA A 164 -1.85 5.12 5.44
N PHE A 165 -2.70 5.07 4.42
CA PHE A 165 -2.32 4.53 3.11
C PHE A 165 -1.03 5.12 2.53
N PRO A 166 -0.81 6.46 2.56
CA PRO A 166 0.43 7.03 2.04
C PRO A 166 1.70 6.50 2.73
N VAL A 167 1.62 6.16 4.02
CA VAL A 167 2.73 5.55 4.78
C VAL A 167 2.99 4.14 4.27
N ALA A 168 1.95 3.30 4.17
CA ALA A 168 2.07 1.93 3.68
C ALA A 168 2.67 1.88 2.26
N LEU A 169 2.17 2.74 1.37
CA LEU A 169 2.65 2.84 -0.01
C LEU A 169 4.09 3.36 -0.09
N SER A 170 4.48 4.27 0.80
CA SER A 170 5.87 4.77 0.85
C SER A 170 6.84 3.68 1.32
N ILE A 171 6.44 2.86 2.29
CA ILE A 171 7.22 1.70 2.74
C ILE A 171 7.37 0.69 1.59
N GLU A 172 6.28 0.35 0.93
CA GLU A 172 6.25 -0.52 -0.24
C GLU A 172 7.20 -0.03 -1.34
N THR A 173 7.09 1.25 -1.72
CA THR A 173 7.92 1.87 -2.77
C THR A 173 9.41 1.82 -2.40
N GLY A 174 9.75 1.95 -1.12
CA GLY A 174 11.10 1.76 -0.62
C GLY A 174 11.63 0.35 -0.92
N TYR A 175 10.85 -0.70 -0.67
CA TYR A 175 11.25 -2.08 -0.96
C TYR A 175 11.30 -2.38 -2.47
N ILE A 176 10.38 -1.83 -3.25
CA ILE A 176 10.43 -1.91 -4.72
C ILE A 176 11.74 -1.32 -5.25
N ALA A 177 12.19 -0.19 -4.69
CA ALA A 177 13.44 0.46 -5.06
C ALA A 177 14.68 -0.38 -4.75
N LEU A 178 14.60 -1.29 -3.76
CA LEU A 178 15.66 -2.27 -3.45
C LEU A 178 15.62 -3.51 -4.35
N GLY A 179 14.69 -3.56 -5.32
CA GLY A 179 14.52 -4.71 -6.20
C GLY A 179 13.80 -5.90 -5.55
N CYS A 180 13.10 -5.67 -4.45
CA CYS A 180 12.32 -6.70 -3.76
C CYS A 180 11.02 -6.99 -4.50
N SER A 181 10.53 -8.23 -4.42
CA SER A 181 9.11 -8.51 -4.65
C SER A 181 8.32 -8.14 -3.39
N VAL A 182 7.12 -7.60 -3.57
CA VAL A 182 6.31 -7.13 -2.44
C VAL A 182 4.96 -7.83 -2.44
N TRP A 183 4.59 -8.29 -1.25
CA TRP A 183 3.35 -8.97 -0.97
C TRP A 183 2.67 -8.25 0.19
N MET A 184 1.44 -7.83 0.01
CA MET A 184 0.70 -7.09 1.03
C MET A 184 -0.35 -7.96 1.68
N ARG A 185 -0.53 -7.81 3.00
CA ARG A 185 -1.47 -8.61 3.77
C ARG A 185 -2.90 -8.39 3.27
N TYR A 186 -3.58 -9.48 2.98
CA TYR A 186 -5.01 -9.49 2.70
C TYR A 186 -5.77 -9.25 4.03
N GLN A 187 -6.81 -8.40 3.99
CA GLN A 187 -7.54 -7.97 5.20
C GLN A 187 -7.95 -9.15 6.10
N ASN A 188 -7.60 -9.04 7.38
CA ASN A 188 -7.97 -9.98 8.45
C ASN A 188 -7.58 -11.46 8.24
N GLU A 189 -6.80 -11.78 7.22
CA GLU A 189 -6.31 -13.12 6.95
C GLU A 189 -4.81 -13.23 7.25
N THR A 190 -4.32 -14.44 7.45
CA THR A 190 -2.89 -14.76 7.53
C THR A 190 -2.23 -14.84 6.15
N ALA A 191 -2.96 -14.45 5.10
CA ALA A 191 -2.53 -14.51 3.72
C ALA A 191 -2.02 -13.16 3.22
N TYR A 192 -1.03 -13.20 2.33
CA TYR A 192 -0.49 -12.07 1.61
C TYR A 192 -0.81 -12.19 0.13
N THR A 193 -1.05 -11.05 -0.52
CA THR A 193 -1.33 -10.96 -1.96
C THR A 193 -0.15 -10.30 -2.65
N CYS A 194 0.33 -10.89 -3.74
CA CYS A 194 1.42 -10.36 -4.53
C CYS A 194 1.01 -9.08 -5.25
N VAL A 195 1.68 -7.97 -4.96
CA VAL A 195 1.47 -6.66 -5.60
C VAL A 195 2.65 -6.27 -6.50
N ARG A 196 3.84 -6.81 -6.22
CA ARG A 196 5.04 -6.69 -7.06
C ARG A 196 5.68 -8.08 -7.19
N PRO A 197 5.49 -8.77 -8.32
CA PRO A 197 5.98 -10.14 -8.50
C PRO A 197 7.51 -10.23 -8.67
N ASP A 198 8.06 -11.38 -8.32
CA ASP A 198 9.38 -11.88 -8.73
C ASP A 198 9.24 -12.85 -9.92
N ALA A 199 10.36 -13.47 -10.31
CA ALA A 199 10.37 -14.42 -11.43
C ALA A 199 9.52 -15.70 -11.19
N GLY A 200 9.14 -15.97 -9.96
CA GLY A 200 8.38 -17.17 -9.57
C GLY A 200 6.95 -16.88 -9.12
N SER A 201 6.46 -15.67 -9.29
CA SER A 201 5.13 -15.26 -8.85
C SER A 201 4.43 -14.37 -9.87
N ALA A 202 3.10 -14.27 -9.75
CA ALA A 202 2.26 -13.38 -10.54
C ALA A 202 1.49 -12.40 -9.65
N LEU A 203 1.01 -11.30 -10.26
CA LEU A 203 0.10 -10.38 -9.57
C LEU A 203 -1.15 -11.14 -9.10
N GLY A 204 -1.53 -10.93 -7.85
CA GLY A 204 -2.68 -11.57 -7.26
C GLY A 204 -2.42 -12.94 -6.65
N ASP A 205 -1.24 -13.53 -6.85
CA ASP A 205 -0.87 -14.77 -6.15
C ASP A 205 -1.02 -14.61 -4.64
N ARG A 206 -1.43 -15.69 -3.98
CA ARG A 206 -1.63 -15.71 -2.53
C ARG A 206 -0.58 -16.56 -1.84
N LEU A 207 -0.06 -16.06 -0.74
CA LEU A 207 0.89 -16.75 0.12
C LEU A 207 0.37 -16.75 1.55
N THR A 208 0.24 -17.94 2.14
CA THR A 208 -0.08 -18.09 3.56
C THR A 208 1.16 -18.52 4.30
N ILE A 209 1.52 -17.82 5.37
CA ILE A 209 2.59 -18.25 6.28
C ILE A 209 1.95 -19.05 7.39
N GLN A 210 2.41 -20.28 7.57
CA GLN A 210 2.09 -21.06 8.77
C GLN A 210 2.88 -20.43 9.93
N GLN A 211 2.16 -20.05 10.98
CA GLN A 211 2.74 -19.53 12.22
C GLN A 211 3.35 -20.67 13.02
#